data_b80e97db2ac987d729691100ed6ffdf3
#
_entry.id   b80e97db2ac987d729691100ed6ffdf3
#
_cell.length_a   1.000
_cell.length_b   1.000
_cell.length_c   1.000
_cell.angle_alpha   90.00
_cell.angle_beta   90.00
_cell.angle_gamma   90.00
#
_symmetry.space_group_name_H-M   'P 1'
#
loop_
_entity.id
_entity.type
_entity.pdbx_description
1 polymer ?
#
loop_
_entity_poly.entity_id
_entity_poly.type
_entity_poly.pdbx_seq_one_letter_code
_entity_poly.pdbx_strand_id
1 'polypeptide(L)'
;MRLPPLATTAASAALLLLTACGGGGGGSDAATPTPTDPAGAVAGAMAFGTVTAFGSVWVNGVEYDTATAAIRIDDAPGGADDLRVGMVVRVDGSALEHRATTVTVDSALKGRVEQVLDPQRLVVMGQTVEIDAQTRFENGAVPVRGDWVEVHGLVAGAGRIAAGYIERRTVAATPPFAVKGLVGTHDPVARTLTIGALVVSYDASAGIGDMPAGAWTGRQVEVKGSACAGDPVCGTLAASRIEPDGLGVDDSAHTEFEGVVTQLTANGFLLGGQAVVLTTGTQFVGGVAADIGLGTRLEVEGPIGGGVLTASKVSLHDSARLEGDVASVDLAAGTLRLRGIEGVTVAVTSLTELRGLAALAALGGSQHVELRGREAPSGVVAASRLERRSTAPDSRVKLQGAVSAVTGSTALTVLGIVVDTSALPDNAFRGHDDAVIGRAAFFAGLKIGSLVKARGRLGGGSSVGWDELQRED
;
A
#
# COMPACT_ATOMS: atom_id res chain seq x y z
N MET A 1 70.68 5.19 -10.32
CA MET A 1 71.52 4.14 -9.75
C MET A 1 70.66 2.89 -9.51
N ARG A 2 70.87 1.89 -10.38
CA ARG A 2 70.61 0.47 -10.28
C ARG A 2 69.44 -0.08 -9.46
N LEU A 3 68.46 -0.69 -10.16
CA LEU A 3 67.70 -1.90 -9.81
C LEU A 3 68.67 -3.10 -9.62
N PRO A 4 68.31 -4.19 -8.91
CA PRO A 4 67.63 -5.37 -9.45
C PRO A 4 66.85 -6.22 -8.38
N PRO A 5 66.47 -7.48 -8.69
CA PRO A 5 65.42 -7.99 -9.52
C PRO A 5 64.44 -9.00 -8.81
N LEU A 6 63.44 -9.42 -9.56
CA LEU A 6 62.47 -10.52 -9.39
C LEU A 6 62.97 -11.84 -8.71
N ALA A 7 62.05 -12.49 -7.98
CA ALA A 7 62.04 -13.95 -7.84
C ALA A 7 60.59 -14.49 -7.81
N THR A 8 60.27 -15.21 -8.84
CA THR A 8 59.10 -16.11 -9.00
C THR A 8 59.39 -17.43 -8.29
N THR A 9 58.38 -17.97 -7.56
CA THR A 9 58.36 -19.40 -7.24
C THR A 9 56.95 -19.96 -7.48
N ALA A 10 56.89 -20.85 -8.44
CA ALA A 10 55.82 -21.77 -8.71
C ALA A 10 55.94 -22.96 -7.75
N ALA A 11 54.80 -23.45 -7.27
CA ALA A 11 54.75 -24.77 -6.60
C ALA A 11 53.60 -25.58 -7.15
N SER A 12 53.95 -26.75 -7.58
CA SER A 12 53.26 -27.72 -8.40
C SER A 12 52.26 -28.54 -7.60
N ALA A 13 51.22 -29.01 -8.30
CA ALA A 13 50.24 -30.02 -7.91
C ALA A 13 50.90 -31.37 -7.64
N ALA A 14 50.37 -32.11 -6.66
CA ALA A 14 50.58 -33.54 -6.51
C ALA A 14 49.22 -34.26 -6.44
N LEU A 15 48.94 -35.02 -7.49
CA LEU A 15 47.82 -35.94 -7.67
C LEU A 15 48.26 -37.29 -7.05
N LEU A 16 47.52 -37.81 -6.08
CA LEU A 16 47.70 -39.16 -5.53
C LEU A 16 46.48 -40.00 -5.93
N LEU A 17 46.69 -40.88 -6.90
CA LEU A 17 45.86 -42.02 -7.24
C LEU A 17 46.24 -43.20 -6.30
N LEU A 18 45.25 -43.73 -5.60
CA LEU A 18 45.36 -45.05 -4.93
C LEU A 18 44.27 -45.95 -5.47
N THR A 19 44.68 -46.88 -6.32
CA THR A 19 43.93 -48.08 -6.68
C THR A 19 44.18 -49.15 -5.62
N ALA A 20 43.12 -49.78 -5.11
CA ALA A 20 43.17 -51.08 -4.47
C ALA A 20 41.99 -51.96 -4.91
N CYS A 21 42.29 -53.03 -5.52
CA CYS A 21 41.43 -54.11 -5.98
C CYS A 21 41.35 -55.17 -4.91
N GLY A 22 40.18 -55.85 -4.75
CA GLY A 22 40.15 -57.14 -4.10
C GLY A 22 38.89 -57.47 -3.29
N GLY A 23 37.95 -58.17 -3.90
CA GLY A 23 37.48 -59.50 -3.66
C GLY A 23 36.37 -59.76 -2.62
N GLY A 24 35.18 -60.03 -3.15
CA GLY A 24 34.40 -61.22 -2.76
C GLY A 24 33.40 -61.17 -1.60
N GLY A 25 32.12 -61.28 -1.91
CA GLY A 25 31.22 -62.19 -1.20
C GLY A 25 30.10 -61.58 -0.35
N GLY A 26 28.86 -61.79 -0.79
CA GLY A 26 27.73 -62.00 0.12
C GLY A 26 26.73 -60.78 0.29
N GLY A 27 25.54 -60.97 -0.27
CA GLY A 27 24.45 -59.99 -0.36
C GLY A 27 23.85 -59.51 0.93
N SER A 28 23.39 -58.36 0.86
CA SER A 28 22.16 -57.78 1.44
C SER A 28 21.96 -56.43 0.81
N ASP A 29 20.77 -56.23 0.27
CA ASP A 29 20.34 -54.97 -0.33
C ASP A 29 20.42 -53.81 0.68
N ALA A 30 21.52 -53.10 0.67
CA ALA A 30 21.62 -51.79 1.29
C ALA A 30 21.23 -50.79 0.23
N ALA A 31 20.02 -50.23 0.34
CA ALA A 31 19.61 -49.08 -0.38
C ALA A 31 20.70 -48.00 -0.29
N THR A 32 21.25 -47.63 -1.44
CA THR A 32 22.11 -46.47 -1.59
C THR A 32 21.36 -45.26 -0.99
N PRO A 33 21.94 -44.54 -0.02
CA PRO A 33 21.33 -43.27 0.37
C PRO A 33 21.39 -42.35 -0.87
N THR A 34 20.24 -42.10 -1.46
CA THR A 34 20.06 -40.98 -2.34
C THR A 34 20.60 -39.76 -1.59
N PRO A 35 21.43 -38.88 -2.20
CA PRO A 35 21.76 -37.62 -1.59
C PRO A 35 20.42 -36.95 -1.30
N THR A 36 20.04 -36.85 -0.06
CA THR A 36 19.02 -35.93 0.38
C THR A 36 19.60 -34.55 0.06
N ASP A 37 19.16 -34.02 -1.05
CA ASP A 37 19.24 -32.61 -1.34
C ASP A 37 18.75 -31.91 -0.07
N PRO A 38 19.52 -31.01 0.57
CA PRO A 38 18.98 -30.13 1.55
C PRO A 38 18.24 -29.00 0.79
N ALA A 39 17.24 -29.39 0.02
CA ALA A 39 16.18 -28.50 -0.36
C ALA A 39 15.40 -28.23 0.94
N GLY A 40 15.99 -27.40 1.81
CA GLY A 40 15.19 -26.55 2.63
C GLY A 40 14.29 -25.84 1.62
N ALA A 41 12.99 -26.12 1.69
CA ALA A 41 12.00 -25.37 0.93
C ALA A 41 12.38 -23.91 1.08
N VAL A 42 12.82 -23.26 0.00
CA VAL A 42 12.99 -21.82 -0.02
C VAL A 42 11.58 -21.32 0.26
N ALA A 43 11.36 -20.83 1.47
CA ALA A 43 10.06 -20.31 1.88
C ALA A 43 9.68 -19.32 0.79
N GLY A 44 8.56 -19.58 0.10
CA GLY A 44 8.20 -18.87 -1.11
C GLY A 44 8.13 -17.37 -0.81
N ALA A 45 8.61 -16.57 -1.71
CA ALA A 45 8.37 -15.15 -1.66
C ALA A 45 6.91 -14.91 -1.92
N MET A 46 6.36 -13.95 -1.21
CA MET A 46 5.00 -13.51 -1.39
C MET A 46 4.97 -11.99 -1.52
N ALA A 47 4.24 -11.51 -2.52
CA ALA A 47 3.88 -10.10 -2.61
C ALA A 47 2.36 -9.97 -2.53
N PHE A 48 1.91 -8.96 -1.78
CA PHE A 48 0.51 -8.57 -1.71
C PHE A 48 0.44 -7.05 -1.91
N GLY A 49 -0.34 -6.62 -2.86
CA GLY A 49 -0.48 -5.19 -3.14
C GLY A 49 -1.26 -4.90 -4.40
N THR A 50 -1.28 -3.63 -4.75
CA THR A 50 -2.01 -3.12 -5.90
C THR A 50 -1.20 -3.30 -7.18
N VAL A 51 -1.85 -3.80 -8.23
CA VAL A 51 -1.28 -3.86 -9.58
C VAL A 51 -1.11 -2.44 -10.12
N THR A 52 0.11 -2.06 -10.48
CA THR A 52 0.45 -0.71 -10.93
C THR A 52 0.70 -0.62 -12.43
N ALA A 53 1.13 -1.70 -13.09
CA ALA A 53 1.41 -1.74 -14.53
C ALA A 53 1.31 -3.17 -15.09
N PHE A 54 1.29 -3.26 -16.43
CA PHE A 54 1.33 -4.50 -17.21
C PHE A 54 2.46 -4.49 -18.25
N GLY A 55 2.78 -5.66 -18.72
CA GLY A 55 3.87 -6.12 -19.55
C GLY A 55 4.36 -7.44 -18.97
N SER A 56 4.35 -7.50 -17.69
CA SER A 56 4.28 -8.49 -16.63
C SER A 56 3.42 -7.86 -15.52
N VAL A 57 3.13 -8.53 -14.42
CA VAL A 57 2.35 -7.93 -13.32
C VAL A 57 3.29 -7.18 -12.39
N TRP A 58 3.07 -5.88 -12.24
CA TRP A 58 3.83 -5.03 -11.31
C TRP A 58 3.07 -4.84 -10.02
N VAL A 59 3.66 -5.26 -8.90
CA VAL A 59 3.12 -5.13 -7.54
C VAL A 59 4.21 -4.57 -6.65
N ASN A 60 3.91 -3.54 -5.86
CA ASN A 60 4.86 -2.91 -4.94
C ASN A 60 6.17 -2.45 -5.61
N GLY A 61 6.11 -2.03 -6.89
CA GLY A 61 7.29 -1.64 -7.64
C GLY A 61 8.15 -2.79 -8.18
N VAL A 62 7.78 -4.04 -7.92
CA VAL A 62 8.45 -5.24 -8.41
C VAL A 62 7.67 -5.84 -9.57
N GLU A 63 8.40 -6.21 -10.62
CA GLU A 63 7.88 -6.90 -11.80
C GLU A 63 7.89 -8.41 -11.59
N TYR A 64 6.75 -9.08 -11.76
CA TYR A 64 6.62 -10.53 -11.67
C TYR A 64 6.26 -11.11 -13.03
N ASP A 65 7.10 -12.02 -13.54
CA ASP A 65 6.78 -12.82 -14.71
C ASP A 65 5.62 -13.78 -14.37
N THR A 66 4.52 -13.62 -15.07
CA THR A 66 3.28 -14.40 -14.89
C THR A 66 3.00 -15.37 -16.03
N ALA A 67 3.93 -15.55 -16.99
CA ALA A 67 3.71 -16.35 -18.21
C ALA A 67 3.31 -17.81 -17.90
N THR A 68 3.74 -18.36 -16.77
CA THR A 68 3.43 -19.73 -16.33
C THR A 68 2.61 -19.77 -15.04
N ALA A 69 2.19 -18.64 -14.52
CA ALA A 69 1.46 -18.55 -13.26
C ALA A 69 0.03 -19.08 -13.39
N ALA A 70 -0.45 -19.78 -12.36
CA ALA A 70 -1.85 -20.06 -12.20
C ALA A 70 -2.56 -18.80 -11.68
N ILE A 71 -3.48 -18.23 -12.47
CA ILE A 71 -4.23 -17.03 -12.09
C ILE A 71 -5.61 -17.45 -11.60
N ARG A 72 -6.02 -16.90 -10.45
CA ARG A 72 -7.33 -17.10 -9.85
C ARG A 72 -7.96 -15.76 -9.53
N ILE A 73 -9.25 -15.63 -9.86
CA ILE A 73 -10.04 -14.42 -9.56
C ILE A 73 -11.31 -14.89 -8.84
N ASP A 74 -11.48 -14.44 -7.59
CA ASP A 74 -12.64 -14.79 -6.74
C ASP A 74 -12.90 -16.31 -6.71
N ASP A 75 -11.87 -17.09 -6.41
CA ASP A 75 -11.85 -18.56 -6.34
C ASP A 75 -11.99 -19.27 -7.71
N ALA A 76 -12.22 -18.57 -8.81
CA ALA A 76 -12.32 -19.16 -10.14
C ALA A 76 -11.00 -19.08 -10.92
N PRO A 77 -10.71 -20.03 -11.85
CA PRO A 77 -9.60 -19.88 -12.78
C PRO A 77 -9.78 -18.63 -13.64
N GLY A 78 -8.72 -17.84 -13.80
CA GLY A 78 -8.65 -16.65 -14.63
C GLY A 78 -7.42 -16.63 -15.53
N GLY A 79 -7.26 -15.57 -16.31
CA GLY A 79 -6.11 -15.33 -17.19
C GLY A 79 -5.45 -13.97 -16.92
N ALA A 80 -4.25 -13.77 -17.49
CA ALA A 80 -3.56 -12.49 -17.39
C ALA A 80 -4.37 -11.32 -17.98
N ASP A 81 -5.20 -11.61 -18.99
CA ASP A 81 -6.06 -10.62 -19.64
C ASP A 81 -7.24 -10.16 -18.74
N ASP A 82 -7.51 -10.86 -17.64
CA ASP A 82 -8.54 -10.49 -16.67
C ASP A 82 -8.02 -9.54 -15.59
N LEU A 83 -6.71 -9.46 -15.42
CA LEU A 83 -6.09 -8.57 -14.46
C LEU A 83 -6.19 -7.10 -14.89
N ARG A 84 -6.36 -6.18 -13.96
CA ARG A 84 -6.45 -4.73 -14.23
C ARG A 84 -5.55 -3.94 -13.28
N VAL A 85 -5.02 -2.81 -13.74
CA VAL A 85 -4.36 -1.81 -12.88
C VAL A 85 -5.36 -1.35 -11.81
N GLY A 86 -4.92 -1.34 -10.56
CA GLY A 86 -5.75 -1.01 -9.41
C GLY A 86 -6.36 -2.21 -8.68
N MET A 87 -6.33 -3.42 -9.27
CA MET A 87 -6.69 -4.64 -8.54
C MET A 87 -5.64 -4.93 -7.46
N VAL A 88 -6.11 -5.44 -6.32
CA VAL A 88 -5.23 -5.94 -5.26
C VAL A 88 -5.02 -7.42 -5.49
N VAL A 89 -3.75 -7.82 -5.53
CA VAL A 89 -3.37 -9.20 -5.85
C VAL A 89 -2.42 -9.75 -4.78
N ARG A 90 -2.49 -11.05 -4.61
CA ARG A 90 -1.47 -11.85 -3.94
C ARG A 90 -0.68 -12.59 -5.00
N VAL A 91 0.65 -12.50 -4.94
CA VAL A 91 1.58 -13.19 -5.82
C VAL A 91 2.40 -14.13 -4.97
N ASP A 92 2.30 -15.44 -5.20
CA ASP A 92 3.17 -16.45 -4.62
C ASP A 92 4.18 -16.87 -5.68
N GLY A 93 5.47 -16.99 -5.31
CA GLY A 93 6.51 -17.31 -6.27
C GLY A 93 7.94 -17.21 -5.73
N SER A 94 8.88 -16.92 -6.60
CA SER A 94 10.29 -16.71 -6.27
C SER A 94 10.65 -15.22 -6.31
N ALA A 95 11.05 -14.66 -5.17
CA ALA A 95 11.55 -13.28 -5.08
C ALA A 95 12.86 -13.10 -5.86
N LEU A 96 13.73 -14.13 -5.85
CA LEU A 96 15.03 -14.06 -6.53
C LEU A 96 14.90 -14.04 -8.05
N GLU A 97 13.89 -14.76 -8.58
CA GLU A 97 13.66 -14.88 -10.02
C GLU A 97 12.57 -13.91 -10.51
N HIS A 98 11.91 -13.22 -9.62
CA HIS A 98 10.73 -12.38 -9.90
C HIS A 98 9.69 -13.14 -10.74
N ARG A 99 9.49 -14.42 -10.43
CA ARG A 99 8.56 -15.30 -11.15
C ARG A 99 7.41 -15.70 -10.26
N ALA A 100 6.20 -15.41 -10.72
CA ALA A 100 4.97 -15.85 -10.07
C ALA A 100 4.69 -17.33 -10.39
N THR A 101 4.30 -18.10 -9.37
CA THR A 101 3.69 -19.42 -9.54
C THR A 101 2.18 -19.34 -9.47
N THR A 102 1.65 -18.45 -8.63
CA THR A 102 0.22 -18.18 -8.49
C THR A 102 -0.02 -16.70 -8.36
N VAL A 103 -1.08 -16.19 -8.99
CA VAL A 103 -1.63 -14.85 -8.76
C VAL A 103 -3.08 -15.01 -8.36
N THR A 104 -3.43 -14.51 -7.17
CA THR A 104 -4.80 -14.56 -6.65
C THR A 104 -5.34 -13.14 -6.51
N VAL A 105 -6.55 -12.93 -6.98
CA VAL A 105 -7.30 -11.68 -6.87
C VAL A 105 -8.61 -11.96 -6.18
N ASP A 106 -8.87 -11.27 -5.07
CA ASP A 106 -10.15 -11.33 -4.38
C ASP A 106 -10.75 -9.94 -4.28
N SER A 107 -12.01 -9.81 -4.69
CA SER A 107 -12.74 -8.55 -4.57
C SER A 107 -12.93 -8.18 -3.10
N ALA A 108 -12.67 -6.93 -2.74
CA ALA A 108 -12.92 -6.43 -1.40
C ALA A 108 -14.43 -6.29 -1.11
N LEU A 109 -15.22 -5.96 -2.14
CA LEU A 109 -16.69 -5.87 -2.04
C LEU A 109 -17.35 -6.35 -3.34
N LYS A 110 -18.47 -7.05 -3.21
CA LYS A 110 -19.42 -7.35 -4.28
C LYS A 110 -20.82 -7.04 -3.82
N GLY A 111 -21.45 -6.03 -4.43
CA GLY A 111 -22.77 -5.60 -4.02
C GLY A 111 -23.31 -4.42 -4.83
N ARG A 112 -24.49 -3.93 -4.42
CA ARG A 112 -25.09 -2.75 -5.03
C ARG A 112 -24.54 -1.47 -4.42
N VAL A 113 -24.39 -0.43 -5.25
CA VAL A 113 -24.18 0.93 -4.76
C VAL A 113 -25.47 1.40 -4.08
N GLU A 114 -25.44 1.53 -2.78
CA GLU A 114 -26.57 1.95 -1.92
C GLU A 114 -26.74 3.46 -1.97
N GLN A 115 -25.61 4.19 -1.97
CA GLN A 115 -25.58 5.63 -1.98
C GLN A 115 -24.29 6.15 -2.63
N VAL A 116 -24.39 7.28 -3.32
CA VAL A 116 -23.25 8.12 -3.70
C VAL A 116 -23.24 9.31 -2.74
N LEU A 117 -22.25 9.35 -1.85
CA LEU A 117 -22.11 10.42 -0.86
C LEU A 117 -21.58 11.71 -1.49
N ASP A 118 -20.56 11.53 -2.32
CA ASP A 118 -19.91 12.56 -3.14
C ASP A 118 -19.08 11.89 -4.24
N PRO A 119 -18.42 12.65 -5.14
CA PRO A 119 -17.61 12.04 -6.22
C PRO A 119 -16.49 11.13 -5.77
N GLN A 120 -16.11 11.18 -4.50
CA GLN A 120 -14.98 10.41 -3.93
C GLN A 120 -15.44 9.30 -2.99
N ARG A 121 -16.75 9.17 -2.73
CA ARG A 121 -17.27 8.18 -1.76
C ARG A 121 -18.59 7.57 -2.20
N LEU A 122 -18.59 6.25 -2.22
CA LEU A 122 -19.78 5.43 -2.41
C LEU A 122 -20.07 4.63 -1.15
N VAL A 123 -21.32 4.19 -0.98
CA VAL A 123 -21.68 3.18 0.01
C VAL A 123 -22.09 1.91 -0.71
N VAL A 124 -21.43 0.80 -0.37
CA VAL A 124 -21.70 -0.54 -0.90
C VAL A 124 -21.72 -1.51 0.26
N MET A 125 -22.79 -2.24 0.46
CA MET A 125 -22.94 -3.20 1.57
C MET A 125 -22.60 -2.60 2.94
N GLY A 126 -23.08 -1.37 3.20
CA GLY A 126 -22.82 -0.67 4.44
C GLY A 126 -21.35 -0.23 4.65
N GLN A 127 -20.49 -0.38 3.64
CA GLN A 127 -19.11 0.08 3.67
C GLN A 127 -18.94 1.37 2.85
N THR A 128 -18.16 2.31 3.37
CA THR A 128 -17.74 3.48 2.60
C THR A 128 -16.57 3.08 1.69
N VAL A 129 -16.79 3.14 0.40
CA VAL A 129 -15.77 2.95 -0.64
C VAL A 129 -15.18 4.31 -0.96
N GLU A 130 -13.90 4.47 -0.71
CA GLU A 130 -13.14 5.69 -0.95
C GLU A 130 -12.47 5.63 -2.32
N ILE A 131 -12.68 6.67 -3.10
CA ILE A 131 -12.20 6.83 -4.47
C ILE A 131 -11.14 7.93 -4.48
N ASP A 132 -10.00 7.65 -5.08
CA ASP A 132 -8.90 8.60 -5.22
C ASP A 132 -8.37 8.70 -6.68
N ALA A 133 -7.29 9.45 -6.88
CA ALA A 133 -6.66 9.65 -8.20
C ALA A 133 -6.19 8.35 -8.86
N GLN A 134 -5.87 7.37 -8.06
CA GLN A 134 -5.33 6.10 -8.53
C GLN A 134 -6.44 5.08 -8.79
N THR A 135 -7.65 5.31 -8.25
CA THR A 135 -8.79 4.45 -8.48
C THR A 135 -9.14 4.41 -9.97
N ARG A 136 -9.19 3.21 -10.53
CA ARG A 136 -9.56 2.96 -11.92
C ARG A 136 -11.00 2.45 -11.99
N PHE A 137 -11.68 2.83 -13.05
CA PHE A 137 -13.04 2.39 -13.31
C PHE A 137 -13.08 1.62 -14.62
N GLU A 138 -13.83 0.53 -14.62
CA GLU A 138 -14.17 -0.11 -15.89
C GLU A 138 -14.85 0.91 -16.82
N ASN A 139 -14.34 1.04 -18.05
CA ASN A 139 -14.83 1.99 -19.04
C ASN A 139 -14.85 3.47 -18.59
N GLY A 140 -14.10 3.84 -17.53
CA GLY A 140 -13.93 5.22 -17.07
C GLY A 140 -15.17 5.85 -16.41
N ALA A 141 -16.25 5.09 -16.18
CA ALA A 141 -17.48 5.63 -15.62
C ALA A 141 -17.62 5.35 -14.12
N VAL A 142 -17.80 6.41 -13.33
CA VAL A 142 -18.10 6.30 -11.90
C VAL A 142 -19.48 5.64 -11.71
N PRO A 143 -19.60 4.61 -10.86
CA PRO A 143 -20.88 3.96 -10.60
C PRO A 143 -21.91 4.89 -9.97
N VAL A 144 -23.18 4.61 -10.25
CA VAL A 144 -24.32 5.33 -9.68
C VAL A 144 -25.12 4.44 -8.74
N ARG A 145 -26.00 5.03 -7.93
CA ARG A 145 -26.88 4.28 -7.03
C ARG A 145 -27.67 3.22 -7.80
N GLY A 146 -27.65 1.99 -7.27
CA GLY A 146 -28.33 0.82 -7.83
C GLY A 146 -27.45 -0.02 -8.74
N ASP A 147 -26.31 0.50 -9.24
CA ASP A 147 -25.34 -0.30 -9.99
C ASP A 147 -24.82 -1.45 -9.12
N TRP A 148 -24.63 -2.61 -9.74
CA TRP A 148 -23.90 -3.71 -9.14
C TRP A 148 -22.43 -3.53 -9.41
N VAL A 149 -21.62 -3.60 -8.38
CA VAL A 149 -20.17 -3.37 -8.49
C VAL A 149 -19.35 -4.48 -7.83
N GLU A 150 -18.20 -4.73 -8.43
CA GLU A 150 -17.07 -5.39 -7.79
C GLU A 150 -16.01 -4.33 -7.51
N VAL A 151 -15.59 -4.26 -6.26
CA VAL A 151 -14.59 -3.30 -5.79
C VAL A 151 -13.35 -4.07 -5.36
N HIS A 152 -12.24 -3.79 -6.01
CA HIS A 152 -10.93 -4.24 -5.60
C HIS A 152 -10.24 -3.11 -4.84
N GLY A 153 -9.68 -3.40 -3.68
CA GLY A 153 -9.09 -2.38 -2.84
C GLY A 153 -8.61 -2.94 -1.50
N LEU A 154 -8.14 -2.04 -0.66
CA LEU A 154 -7.60 -2.35 0.66
C LEU A 154 -8.59 -1.95 1.75
N VAL A 155 -8.72 -2.77 2.79
CA VAL A 155 -9.47 -2.40 4.01
C VAL A 155 -8.73 -1.24 4.67
N ALA A 156 -9.38 -0.08 4.72
CA ALA A 156 -8.79 1.18 5.21
C ALA A 156 -9.19 1.52 6.66
N GLY A 157 -9.97 0.64 7.29
CA GLY A 157 -10.46 0.79 8.66
C GLY A 157 -11.86 0.22 8.83
N ALA A 158 -12.46 0.43 9.97
CA ALA A 158 -13.81 -0.05 10.24
C ALA A 158 -14.83 0.55 9.25
N GLY A 159 -15.46 -0.31 8.45
CA GLY A 159 -16.45 0.10 7.46
C GLY A 159 -15.92 0.90 6.28
N ARG A 160 -14.62 0.80 5.96
CA ARG A 160 -13.97 1.60 4.91
C ARG A 160 -13.08 0.75 4.00
N ILE A 161 -13.22 0.97 2.70
CA ILE A 161 -12.40 0.36 1.64
C ILE A 161 -11.76 1.46 0.80
N ALA A 162 -10.44 1.48 0.69
CA ALA A 162 -9.72 2.30 -0.27
C ALA A 162 -9.72 1.57 -1.63
N ALA A 163 -10.48 2.05 -2.59
CA ALA A 163 -10.67 1.39 -3.87
C ALA A 163 -9.48 1.63 -4.80
N GLY A 164 -8.94 0.55 -5.40
CA GLY A 164 -7.97 0.63 -6.48
C GLY A 164 -8.62 0.46 -7.87
N TYR A 165 -9.57 -0.48 -7.99
CA TYR A 165 -10.33 -0.71 -9.22
C TYR A 165 -11.81 -1.01 -8.91
N ILE A 166 -12.70 -0.40 -9.66
CA ILE A 166 -14.16 -0.61 -9.54
C ILE A 166 -14.73 -1.01 -10.90
N GLU A 167 -15.41 -2.15 -10.92
CA GLU A 167 -16.04 -2.72 -12.08
C GLU A 167 -17.55 -2.78 -11.91
N ARG A 168 -18.30 -2.41 -12.95
CA ARG A 168 -19.76 -2.60 -12.98
C ARG A 168 -20.08 -3.95 -13.64
N ARG A 169 -20.92 -4.73 -12.98
CA ARG A 169 -21.32 -6.04 -13.46
C ARG A 169 -22.81 -6.11 -13.80
N THR A 170 -23.13 -6.90 -14.81
CA THR A 170 -24.50 -7.33 -15.06
C THR A 170 -24.85 -8.42 -14.04
N VAL A 171 -25.92 -8.23 -13.30
CA VAL A 171 -26.30 -9.10 -12.17
C VAL A 171 -26.91 -10.40 -12.66
N ALA A 172 -26.42 -11.54 -12.17
CA ALA A 172 -27.08 -12.84 -12.27
C ALA A 172 -28.33 -12.88 -11.38
N ALA A 173 -29.19 -13.89 -11.55
CA ALA A 173 -30.40 -14.06 -10.75
C ALA A 173 -30.09 -14.21 -9.22
N THR A 174 -28.94 -14.79 -8.90
CA THR A 174 -28.40 -14.91 -7.53
C THR A 174 -26.94 -14.43 -7.55
N PRO A 175 -26.74 -13.13 -7.33
CA PRO A 175 -25.38 -12.59 -7.37
C PRO A 175 -24.60 -13.02 -6.12
N PRO A 176 -23.30 -13.32 -6.26
CA PRO A 176 -22.45 -13.54 -5.09
C PRO A 176 -22.17 -12.21 -4.41
N PHE A 177 -22.52 -12.10 -3.14
CA PHE A 177 -22.09 -11.00 -2.28
C PHE A 177 -20.75 -11.35 -1.65
N ALA A 178 -19.87 -10.36 -1.50
CA ALA A 178 -18.63 -10.48 -0.76
C ALA A 178 -18.31 -9.17 -0.04
N VAL A 179 -17.75 -9.27 1.15
CA VAL A 179 -17.26 -8.12 1.90
C VAL A 179 -16.02 -8.48 2.71
N LYS A 180 -14.96 -7.71 2.54
CA LYS A 180 -13.79 -7.72 3.40
C LYS A 180 -13.89 -6.57 4.41
N GLY A 181 -13.50 -6.79 5.67
CA GLY A 181 -13.48 -5.71 6.64
C GLY A 181 -13.22 -6.16 8.07
N LEU A 182 -13.11 -5.16 8.95
CA LEU A 182 -12.92 -5.39 10.37
C LEU A 182 -14.25 -5.71 11.05
N VAL A 183 -14.26 -6.79 11.82
CA VAL A 183 -15.41 -7.17 12.66
C VAL A 183 -15.58 -6.14 13.77
N GLY A 184 -16.68 -5.41 13.77
CA GLY A 184 -17.03 -4.44 14.80
C GLY A 184 -17.54 -5.11 16.08
N THR A 185 -18.54 -5.98 15.93
CA THR A 185 -19.10 -6.80 17.02
C THR A 185 -19.24 -8.23 16.58
N HIS A 186 -19.18 -9.17 17.51
CA HIS A 186 -19.45 -10.59 17.26
C HIS A 186 -20.22 -11.19 18.43
N ASP A 187 -21.39 -11.74 18.13
CA ASP A 187 -22.20 -12.53 19.06
C ASP A 187 -22.22 -14.00 18.58
N PRO A 188 -21.45 -14.89 19.22
CA PRO A 188 -21.39 -16.30 18.82
C PRO A 188 -22.68 -17.09 19.19
N VAL A 189 -23.53 -16.58 20.10
CA VAL A 189 -24.78 -17.22 20.47
C VAL A 189 -25.85 -16.87 19.45
N ALA A 190 -26.01 -15.60 19.14
CA ALA A 190 -26.91 -15.12 18.09
C ALA A 190 -26.38 -15.45 16.67
N ARG A 191 -25.12 -15.83 16.56
CA ARG A 191 -24.42 -16.08 15.29
C ARG A 191 -24.50 -14.88 14.34
N THR A 192 -24.16 -13.72 14.87
CA THR A 192 -24.13 -12.47 14.13
C THR A 192 -22.82 -11.73 14.36
N LEU A 193 -22.41 -10.98 13.36
CA LEU A 193 -21.31 -10.01 13.47
C LEU A 193 -21.65 -8.76 12.66
N THR A 194 -20.89 -7.69 12.89
CA THR A 194 -21.00 -6.47 12.10
C THR A 194 -19.69 -6.17 11.39
N ILE A 195 -19.77 -5.65 10.14
CA ILE A 195 -18.66 -5.09 9.38
C ILE A 195 -19.13 -3.71 8.92
N GLY A 196 -18.58 -2.63 9.49
CA GLY A 196 -19.13 -1.30 9.27
C GLY A 196 -20.59 -1.22 9.68
N ALA A 197 -21.48 -0.80 8.76
CA ALA A 197 -22.92 -0.75 8.97
C ALA A 197 -23.65 -2.07 8.60
N LEU A 198 -22.96 -3.01 7.95
CA LEU A 198 -23.53 -4.29 7.56
C LEU A 198 -23.65 -5.23 8.75
N VAL A 199 -24.81 -5.84 8.91
CA VAL A 199 -25.02 -7.00 9.78
C VAL A 199 -24.78 -8.27 8.96
N VAL A 200 -24.00 -9.20 9.49
CA VAL A 200 -23.79 -10.54 8.93
C VAL A 200 -24.41 -11.55 9.87
N SER A 201 -25.26 -12.42 9.34
CA SER A 201 -25.76 -13.60 10.04
C SER A 201 -25.17 -14.87 9.45
N TYR A 202 -24.91 -15.86 10.26
CA TYR A 202 -24.40 -17.15 9.82
C TYR A 202 -25.06 -18.29 10.61
N ASP A 203 -25.23 -19.42 9.97
CA ASP A 203 -25.82 -20.62 10.60
C ASP A 203 -24.77 -21.74 10.74
N ALA A 204 -25.24 -22.94 11.12
CA ALA A 204 -24.34 -24.09 11.30
C ALA A 204 -23.78 -24.64 9.97
N SER A 205 -24.36 -24.26 8.83
CA SER A 205 -23.89 -24.68 7.50
C SER A 205 -22.85 -23.74 6.90
N ALA A 206 -22.65 -22.55 7.49
CA ALA A 206 -21.64 -21.62 7.04
C ALA A 206 -20.23 -22.18 7.23
N GLY A 207 -19.38 -22.05 6.22
CA GLY A 207 -17.97 -22.40 6.30
C GLY A 207 -17.22 -21.40 7.19
N ILE A 208 -16.95 -21.76 8.43
CA ILE A 208 -16.20 -20.94 9.40
C ILE A 208 -15.00 -21.69 9.99
N GLY A 209 -14.58 -22.79 9.33
CA GLY A 209 -13.57 -23.71 9.88
C GLY A 209 -12.20 -23.09 10.13
N ASP A 210 -11.86 -22.06 9.36
CA ASP A 210 -10.57 -21.36 9.45
C ASP A 210 -10.59 -20.21 10.47
N MET A 211 -11.77 -19.86 11.00
CA MET A 211 -11.91 -18.85 12.03
C MET A 211 -11.40 -19.36 13.38
N PRO A 212 -10.64 -18.55 14.12
CA PRO A 212 -10.17 -18.94 15.45
C PRO A 212 -11.32 -19.08 16.44
N ALA A 213 -11.12 -19.91 17.46
CA ALA A 213 -12.07 -20.01 18.56
C ALA A 213 -12.21 -18.68 19.33
N GLY A 214 -13.42 -18.38 19.81
CA GLY A 214 -13.69 -17.21 20.63
C GLY A 214 -14.23 -16.00 19.86
N ALA A 215 -13.97 -14.81 20.37
CA ALA A 215 -14.47 -13.57 19.79
C ALA A 215 -13.66 -13.13 18.55
N TRP A 216 -14.37 -12.64 17.53
CA TRP A 216 -13.76 -12.17 16.28
C TRP A 216 -13.67 -10.64 16.18
N THR A 217 -14.16 -9.91 17.17
CA THR A 217 -14.11 -8.44 17.21
C THR A 217 -12.70 -7.93 16.97
N GLY A 218 -12.57 -6.96 16.03
CA GLY A 218 -11.31 -6.38 15.63
C GLY A 218 -10.50 -7.19 14.60
N ARG A 219 -10.93 -8.42 14.27
CA ARG A 219 -10.29 -9.21 13.22
C ARG A 219 -10.75 -8.75 11.85
N GLN A 220 -9.85 -8.79 10.89
CA GLN A 220 -10.20 -8.63 9.48
C GLN A 220 -10.66 -9.97 8.93
N VAL A 221 -11.80 -9.96 8.25
CA VAL A 221 -12.43 -11.16 7.68
C VAL A 221 -12.90 -10.89 6.27
N GLU A 222 -12.99 -11.97 5.49
CA GLU A 222 -13.77 -12.04 4.27
C GLU A 222 -15.06 -12.79 4.55
N VAL A 223 -16.19 -12.24 4.10
CA VAL A 223 -17.51 -12.85 4.20
C VAL A 223 -18.09 -12.99 2.81
N LYS A 224 -18.49 -14.21 2.44
CA LYS A 224 -19.21 -14.53 1.20
C LYS A 224 -20.63 -14.99 1.50
N GLY A 225 -21.58 -14.58 0.67
CA GLY A 225 -22.98 -14.99 0.78
C GLY A 225 -23.73 -14.83 -0.53
N SER A 226 -24.92 -15.45 -0.63
CA SER A 226 -25.76 -15.37 -1.83
C SER A 226 -27.10 -14.66 -1.59
N ALA A 227 -27.37 -14.24 -0.36
CA ALA A 227 -28.61 -13.58 -0.01
C ALA A 227 -28.36 -12.38 0.90
N CYS A 228 -28.92 -11.25 0.51
CA CYS A 228 -28.90 -10.03 1.29
C CYS A 228 -30.34 -9.54 1.53
N ALA A 229 -30.69 -9.29 2.78
CA ALA A 229 -31.99 -8.73 3.13
C ALA A 229 -31.98 -7.21 2.99
N GLY A 230 -32.91 -6.68 2.20
CA GLY A 230 -33.02 -5.28 1.82
C GLY A 230 -32.49 -5.03 0.41
N ASP A 231 -33.23 -4.28 -0.40
CA ASP A 231 -32.82 -3.87 -1.74
C ASP A 231 -33.28 -2.43 -1.98
N PRO A 232 -32.40 -1.51 -2.38
CA PRO A 232 -31.00 -1.65 -2.77
C PRO A 232 -29.99 -1.66 -1.59
N VAL A 233 -30.43 -1.47 -0.35
CA VAL A 233 -29.56 -1.42 0.83
C VAL A 233 -29.46 -2.80 1.46
N CYS A 234 -28.25 -3.36 1.47
CA CYS A 234 -27.97 -4.63 2.13
C CYS A 234 -27.89 -4.45 3.64
N GLY A 235 -29.00 -4.62 4.36
CA GLY A 235 -29.03 -4.51 5.82
C GLY A 235 -28.45 -5.72 6.55
N THR A 236 -28.71 -6.93 6.02
CA THR A 236 -28.22 -8.19 6.60
C THR A 236 -27.79 -9.15 5.50
N LEU A 237 -26.52 -9.58 5.53
CA LEU A 237 -25.98 -10.62 4.66
C LEU A 237 -26.05 -11.97 5.36
N ALA A 238 -26.71 -12.95 4.73
CA ALA A 238 -26.62 -14.34 5.13
C ALA A 238 -25.32 -14.95 4.62
N ALA A 239 -24.37 -15.17 5.52
CA ALA A 239 -23.05 -15.69 5.15
C ALA A 239 -23.10 -17.18 4.86
N SER A 240 -22.53 -17.60 3.73
CA SER A 240 -22.20 -18.99 3.43
C SER A 240 -20.77 -19.36 3.85
N ARG A 241 -19.87 -18.35 3.94
CA ARG A 241 -18.47 -18.53 4.32
C ARG A 241 -17.97 -17.29 5.05
N ILE A 242 -17.16 -17.49 6.10
CA ILE A 242 -16.44 -16.44 6.83
C ILE A 242 -15.05 -16.97 7.07
N GLU A 243 -14.04 -16.20 6.62
CA GLU A 243 -12.64 -16.56 6.69
C GLU A 243 -11.80 -15.41 7.23
N PRO A 244 -10.68 -15.69 7.90
CA PRO A 244 -9.70 -14.64 8.18
C PRO A 244 -9.21 -14.04 6.86
N ASP A 245 -9.26 -12.72 6.74
CA ASP A 245 -8.66 -12.01 5.62
C ASP A 245 -7.27 -11.51 6.05
N GLY A 246 -6.25 -12.19 5.58
CA GLY A 246 -4.86 -11.92 5.89
C GLY A 246 -3.97 -12.63 4.86
N LEU A 247 -2.67 -12.62 5.07
CA LEU A 247 -1.74 -13.23 4.13
C LEU A 247 -1.89 -14.76 4.01
N GLY A 248 -2.50 -15.39 5.02
CA GLY A 248 -2.77 -16.83 5.01
C GLY A 248 -1.49 -17.70 4.97
N VAL A 249 -0.36 -17.14 5.44
CA VAL A 249 0.93 -17.85 5.55
C VAL A 249 1.45 -17.73 6.97
N ASP A 250 1.93 -18.84 7.49
CA ASP A 250 2.53 -18.91 8.83
C ASP A 250 4.00 -18.48 8.80
N ASP A 251 4.73 -18.88 7.76
CA ASP A 251 6.14 -18.59 7.60
C ASP A 251 6.49 -18.24 6.13
N SER A 252 7.30 -17.21 5.95
CA SER A 252 7.89 -16.82 4.67
C SER A 252 9.23 -16.13 4.91
N ALA A 253 10.23 -16.44 4.10
CA ALA A 253 11.56 -15.83 4.20
C ALA A 253 11.57 -14.38 3.68
N HIS A 254 10.69 -14.07 2.73
CA HIS A 254 10.54 -12.73 2.17
C HIS A 254 9.08 -12.47 1.80
N THR A 255 8.58 -11.36 2.30
CA THR A 255 7.20 -10.91 2.05
C THR A 255 7.23 -9.43 1.78
N GLU A 256 6.49 -8.99 0.76
CA GLU A 256 6.19 -7.60 0.45
C GLU A 256 4.67 -7.41 0.62
N PHE A 257 4.27 -6.61 1.58
CA PHE A 257 2.88 -6.45 1.94
C PHE A 257 2.46 -4.99 1.94
N GLU A 258 1.60 -4.61 1.00
CA GLU A 258 0.94 -3.31 0.99
C GLU A 258 -0.39 -3.38 1.73
N GLY A 259 -0.66 -2.36 2.53
CA GLY A 259 -1.92 -2.27 3.26
C GLY A 259 -2.15 -0.89 3.87
N VAL A 260 -3.21 -0.79 4.65
CA VAL A 260 -3.55 0.38 5.45
C VAL A 260 -3.45 0.01 6.92
N VAL A 261 -2.82 0.87 7.72
CA VAL A 261 -2.71 0.68 9.17
C VAL A 261 -4.07 0.80 9.81
N THR A 262 -4.55 -0.30 10.39
CA THR A 262 -5.88 -0.39 11.02
C THR A 262 -5.83 -0.34 12.53
N GLN A 263 -4.67 -0.64 13.14
CA GLN A 263 -4.44 -0.58 14.58
C GLN A 263 -2.97 -0.34 14.88
N LEU A 264 -2.68 0.46 15.90
CA LEU A 264 -1.32 0.60 16.45
C LEU A 264 -1.12 -0.35 17.62
N THR A 265 0.07 -0.94 17.74
CA THR A 265 0.47 -1.80 18.85
C THR A 265 1.71 -1.22 19.56
N ALA A 266 2.16 -1.83 20.65
CA ALA A 266 3.31 -1.31 21.40
C ALA A 266 4.60 -1.27 20.55
N ASN A 267 4.83 -2.25 19.69
CA ASN A 267 6.07 -2.40 18.91
C ASN A 267 5.82 -2.47 17.40
N GLY A 268 4.66 -1.98 16.92
CA GLY A 268 4.30 -2.05 15.49
C GLY A 268 2.84 -1.72 15.25
N PHE A 269 2.18 -2.44 14.36
CA PHE A 269 0.81 -2.15 13.94
C PHE A 269 0.14 -3.37 13.27
N LEU A 270 -1.16 -3.30 13.06
CA LEU A 270 -1.86 -4.17 12.12
C LEU A 270 -1.97 -3.46 10.76
N LEU A 271 -1.55 -4.15 9.73
CA LEU A 271 -1.58 -3.72 8.34
C LEU A 271 -2.48 -4.68 7.57
N GLY A 272 -3.65 -4.22 7.11
CA GLY A 272 -4.58 -5.10 6.42
C GLY A 272 -4.86 -6.41 7.16
N GLY A 273 -5.04 -6.37 8.49
CA GLY A 273 -5.22 -7.56 9.33
C GLY A 273 -3.93 -8.31 9.70
N GLN A 274 -2.82 -8.09 8.99
CA GLN A 274 -1.53 -8.71 9.26
C GLN A 274 -0.80 -7.99 10.41
N ALA A 275 -0.35 -8.75 11.40
CA ALA A 275 0.50 -8.21 12.48
C ALA A 275 1.90 -7.89 11.94
N VAL A 276 2.35 -6.66 12.18
CA VAL A 276 3.68 -6.16 11.81
C VAL A 276 4.42 -5.71 13.06
N VAL A 277 5.66 -6.14 13.20
CA VAL A 277 6.57 -5.73 14.27
C VAL A 277 7.73 -4.94 13.69
N LEU A 278 8.00 -3.77 14.30
CA LEU A 278 9.16 -2.94 13.99
C LEU A 278 10.32 -3.32 14.90
N THR A 279 11.53 -3.27 14.36
CA THR A 279 12.80 -3.51 15.08
C THR A 279 13.71 -2.30 14.97
N THR A 280 14.79 -2.30 15.73
CA THR A 280 15.82 -1.25 15.61
C THR A 280 16.53 -1.27 14.24
N GLY A 281 16.45 -2.38 13.51
CA GLY A 281 17.02 -2.53 12.17
C GLY A 281 16.03 -2.19 11.05
N THR A 282 14.76 -1.87 11.36
CA THR A 282 13.77 -1.52 10.34
C THR A 282 14.17 -0.23 9.62
N GLN A 283 14.28 -0.29 8.29
CA GLN A 283 14.52 0.86 7.44
C GLN A 283 13.20 1.54 7.05
N PHE A 284 13.19 2.87 6.93
CA PHE A 284 12.01 3.64 6.54
C PHE A 284 12.29 4.43 5.27
N VAL A 285 11.36 4.36 4.31
CA VAL A 285 11.40 5.09 3.04
C VAL A 285 10.17 5.99 2.95
N GLY A 286 10.34 7.23 2.51
CA GLY A 286 9.26 8.21 2.40
C GLY A 286 8.78 8.81 3.73
N GLY A 287 9.38 8.41 4.86
CA GLY A 287 9.02 8.91 6.20
C GLY A 287 9.84 8.30 7.31
N VAL A 288 9.35 8.36 8.53
CA VAL A 288 9.95 7.76 9.73
C VAL A 288 8.90 7.01 10.54
N ALA A 289 9.30 6.19 11.51
CA ALA A 289 8.37 5.41 12.34
C ALA A 289 7.28 6.28 13.02
N ALA A 290 7.61 7.52 13.39
CA ALA A 290 6.66 8.45 14.02
C ALA A 290 5.54 8.91 13.05
N ASP A 291 5.69 8.67 11.76
CA ASP A 291 4.72 9.03 10.73
C ASP A 291 3.66 7.95 10.52
N ILE A 292 3.87 6.77 11.08
CA ILE A 292 2.90 5.68 11.00
C ILE A 292 1.73 5.97 11.95
N GLY A 293 0.54 6.06 11.40
CA GLY A 293 -0.70 6.32 12.13
C GLY A 293 -1.84 5.49 11.54
N LEU A 294 -3.01 5.51 12.21
CA LEU A 294 -4.22 4.89 11.67
C LEU A 294 -4.56 5.49 10.30
N GLY A 295 -4.89 4.65 9.32
CA GLY A 295 -5.21 5.07 7.96
C GLY A 295 -3.97 5.33 7.08
N THR A 296 -2.75 5.23 7.60
CA THR A 296 -1.54 5.32 6.76
C THR A 296 -1.47 4.13 5.83
N ARG A 297 -1.39 4.38 4.52
CA ARG A 297 -1.09 3.35 3.51
C ARG A 297 0.42 3.21 3.41
N LEU A 298 0.91 2.00 3.51
CA LEU A 298 2.32 1.69 3.46
C LEU A 298 2.57 0.27 2.97
N GLU A 299 3.78 0.02 2.59
CA GLU A 299 4.31 -1.29 2.24
C GLU A 299 5.34 -1.71 3.28
N VAL A 300 5.32 -2.98 3.64
CA VAL A 300 6.28 -3.59 4.56
C VAL A 300 6.97 -4.76 3.87
N GLU A 301 8.28 -4.76 3.89
CA GLU A 301 9.10 -5.88 3.46
C GLU A 301 9.71 -6.58 4.67
N GLY A 302 9.75 -7.91 4.65
CA GLY A 302 10.40 -8.70 5.69
C GLY A 302 9.96 -10.15 5.74
N PRO A 303 10.55 -10.95 6.62
CA PRO A 303 10.13 -12.32 6.87
C PRO A 303 8.86 -12.39 7.73
N ILE A 304 8.03 -13.41 7.47
CA ILE A 304 6.94 -13.81 8.36
C ILE A 304 7.40 -15.02 9.16
N GLY A 305 7.15 -14.99 10.46
CA GLY A 305 7.38 -16.11 11.37
C GLY A 305 6.24 -16.20 12.39
N GLY A 306 5.58 -17.36 12.48
CA GLY A 306 4.44 -17.56 13.38
C GLY A 306 3.29 -16.58 13.11
N GLY A 307 3.02 -16.22 11.85
CA GLY A 307 1.98 -15.28 11.46
C GLY A 307 2.29 -13.79 11.74
N VAL A 308 3.53 -13.44 12.09
CA VAL A 308 3.96 -12.06 12.35
C VAL A 308 5.00 -11.62 11.32
N LEU A 309 4.75 -10.52 10.62
CA LEU A 309 5.67 -9.90 9.68
C LEU A 309 6.68 -9.03 10.45
N THR A 310 7.95 -9.42 10.44
CA THR A 310 9.02 -8.61 11.03
C THR A 310 9.56 -7.65 9.97
N ALA A 311 9.29 -6.36 10.14
CA ALA A 311 9.64 -5.37 9.14
C ALA A 311 11.16 -5.18 9.03
N SER A 312 11.74 -5.51 7.89
CA SER A 312 13.09 -5.09 7.48
C SER A 312 13.06 -3.70 6.85
N LYS A 313 12.00 -3.39 6.08
CA LYS A 313 11.78 -2.10 5.44
C LYS A 313 10.30 -1.71 5.50
N VAL A 314 10.04 -0.43 5.68
CA VAL A 314 8.70 0.18 5.61
C VAL A 314 8.75 1.35 4.66
N SER A 315 7.93 1.28 3.59
CA SER A 315 7.77 2.35 2.59
C SER A 315 6.43 3.05 2.81
N LEU A 316 6.46 4.34 3.12
CA LEU A 316 5.24 5.13 3.34
C LEU A 316 4.75 5.69 2.00
N HIS A 317 3.51 5.35 1.63
CA HIS A 317 2.89 5.78 0.37
C HIS A 317 2.08 7.09 0.49
N ASP A 318 2.22 7.86 1.57
CA ASP A 318 1.70 9.23 1.64
C ASP A 318 2.51 10.10 0.67
N SER A 319 2.00 10.22 -0.56
CA SER A 319 2.69 10.89 -1.66
C SER A 319 2.77 12.40 -1.49
N ALA A 320 1.92 13.00 -0.66
CA ALA A 320 1.86 14.43 -0.42
C ALA A 320 2.33 14.80 1.00
N ARG A 321 3.26 15.77 1.07
CA ARG A 321 3.68 16.37 2.33
C ARG A 321 3.78 17.88 2.15
N LEU A 322 3.02 18.62 2.94
CA LEU A 322 2.94 20.08 2.87
C LEU A 322 3.31 20.68 4.21
N GLU A 323 4.01 21.80 4.19
CA GLU A 323 4.32 22.61 5.38
C GLU A 323 4.16 24.08 5.01
N GLY A 324 3.53 24.86 5.87
CA GLY A 324 3.34 26.29 5.65
C GLY A 324 2.39 26.93 6.64
N ASP A 325 2.22 28.23 6.51
CA ASP A 325 1.26 28.98 7.31
C ASP A 325 -0.15 28.79 6.75
N VAL A 326 -1.12 28.64 7.63
CA VAL A 326 -2.54 28.54 7.25
C VAL A 326 -3.00 29.83 6.56
N ALA A 327 -3.47 29.73 5.32
CA ALA A 327 -4.07 30.82 4.58
C ALA A 327 -5.56 30.94 4.87
N SER A 328 -6.27 29.81 4.84
CA SER A 328 -7.71 29.75 5.10
C SER A 328 -8.12 28.37 5.63
N VAL A 329 -9.22 28.37 6.39
CA VAL A 329 -9.91 27.16 6.88
C VAL A 329 -11.39 27.29 6.52
N ASP A 330 -11.94 26.27 5.87
CA ASP A 330 -13.37 26.13 5.63
C ASP A 330 -13.89 24.97 6.50
N LEU A 331 -14.55 25.30 7.60
CA LEU A 331 -15.08 24.32 8.54
C LEU A 331 -16.28 23.57 7.99
N ALA A 332 -17.06 24.17 7.09
CA ALA A 332 -18.21 23.51 6.49
C ALA A 332 -17.79 22.44 5.48
N ALA A 333 -16.76 22.74 4.69
CA ALA A 333 -16.17 21.80 3.75
C ALA A 333 -15.12 20.87 4.38
N GLY A 334 -14.67 21.12 5.63
CA GLY A 334 -13.59 20.37 6.26
C GLY A 334 -12.25 20.56 5.55
N THR A 335 -11.97 21.75 5.00
CA THR A 335 -10.76 21.96 4.20
C THR A 335 -9.90 23.11 4.73
N LEU A 336 -8.62 23.08 4.37
CA LEU A 336 -7.70 24.19 4.60
C LEU A 336 -6.79 24.43 3.38
N ARG A 337 -6.17 25.61 3.33
CA ARG A 337 -5.15 26.00 2.35
C ARG A 337 -3.97 26.64 3.05
N LEU A 338 -2.78 26.48 2.49
CA LEU A 338 -1.54 27.05 3.02
C LEU A 338 -1.07 28.21 2.14
N ARG A 339 -0.46 29.22 2.77
CA ARG A 339 0.07 30.41 2.09
C ARG A 339 1.19 30.05 1.12
N GLY A 340 1.16 30.66 -0.05
CA GLY A 340 2.11 30.44 -1.12
C GLY A 340 1.86 29.19 -1.97
N ILE A 341 1.02 28.29 -1.50
CA ILE A 341 0.57 27.08 -2.20
C ILE A 341 -0.95 26.94 -2.13
N GLU A 342 -1.68 28.08 -2.18
CA GLU A 342 -3.15 28.13 -2.06
C GLU A 342 -3.88 27.38 -3.16
N GLY A 343 -3.19 27.02 -4.27
CA GLY A 343 -3.71 26.14 -5.31
C GLY A 343 -4.00 24.73 -4.80
N VAL A 344 -3.32 24.29 -3.72
CA VAL A 344 -3.58 22.99 -3.09
C VAL A 344 -4.69 23.14 -2.05
N THR A 345 -5.78 22.41 -2.23
CA THR A 345 -6.81 22.23 -1.20
C THR A 345 -6.52 21.00 -0.39
N VAL A 346 -6.55 21.12 0.93
CA VAL A 346 -6.33 19.99 1.85
C VAL A 346 -7.63 19.64 2.53
N ALA A 347 -8.10 18.41 2.37
CA ALA A 347 -9.28 17.90 3.08
C ALA A 347 -8.87 17.27 4.40
N VAL A 348 -9.53 17.67 5.48
CA VAL A 348 -9.36 17.15 6.84
C VAL A 348 -10.67 16.49 7.25
N THR A 349 -10.62 15.20 7.52
CA THR A 349 -11.78 14.39 7.86
C THR A 349 -11.69 13.87 9.29
N SER A 350 -12.72 13.14 9.76
CA SER A 350 -12.68 12.43 11.04
C SER A 350 -11.55 11.38 11.13
N LEU A 351 -10.89 11.08 10.01
CA LEU A 351 -9.83 10.08 9.87
C LEU A 351 -8.44 10.71 9.89
N THR A 352 -8.37 12.04 9.77
CA THR A 352 -7.11 12.77 9.86
C THR A 352 -6.62 12.78 11.30
N GLU A 353 -5.41 12.27 11.53
CA GLU A 353 -4.75 12.38 12.83
C GLU A 353 -4.41 13.85 13.10
N LEU A 354 -4.96 14.43 14.17
CA LEU A 354 -4.67 15.80 14.57
C LEU A 354 -3.61 15.80 15.67
N ARG A 355 -2.51 16.54 15.45
CA ARG A 355 -1.44 16.71 16.44
C ARG A 355 -1.28 18.18 16.84
N GLY A 356 -1.20 18.43 18.14
CA GLY A 356 -1.08 19.78 18.69
C GLY A 356 -2.33 20.66 18.50
N LEU A 357 -3.45 20.09 18.10
CA LEU A 357 -4.76 20.74 17.98
C LEU A 357 -5.89 19.74 18.27
N ALA A 358 -6.96 20.21 18.91
CA ALA A 358 -8.10 19.37 19.27
C ALA A 358 -9.09 19.16 18.12
N ALA A 359 -9.17 20.10 17.18
CA ALA A 359 -10.05 20.07 16.02
C ALA A 359 -9.56 21.05 14.95
N LEU A 360 -10.02 20.90 13.71
CA LEU A 360 -9.73 21.83 12.61
C LEU A 360 -10.13 23.28 12.96
N ALA A 361 -11.22 23.45 13.70
CA ALA A 361 -11.68 24.77 14.18
C ALA A 361 -10.69 25.48 15.14
N ALA A 362 -9.71 24.76 15.69
CA ALA A 362 -8.66 25.35 16.51
C ALA A 362 -7.54 26.02 15.68
N LEU A 363 -7.57 25.87 14.36
CA LEU A 363 -6.65 26.56 13.46
C LEU A 363 -7.19 27.96 13.12
N GLY A 364 -6.39 28.97 13.48
CA GLY A 364 -6.59 30.35 12.99
C GLY A 364 -5.63 30.65 11.84
N GLY A 365 -5.87 31.76 11.14
CA GLY A 365 -4.94 32.26 10.12
C GLY A 365 -3.56 32.51 10.70
N SER A 366 -2.52 32.19 9.93
CA SER A 366 -1.10 32.39 10.26
C SER A 366 -0.49 31.44 11.28
N GLN A 367 -1.15 30.34 11.66
CA GLN A 367 -0.51 29.26 12.38
C GLN A 367 0.27 28.40 11.41
N HIS A 368 1.46 27.94 11.83
CA HIS A 368 2.30 27.07 11.01
C HIS A 368 1.95 25.60 11.23
N VAL A 369 1.70 24.90 10.14
CA VAL A 369 1.31 23.49 10.17
C VAL A 369 2.15 22.65 9.21
N GLU A 370 2.30 21.38 9.54
CA GLU A 370 2.77 20.33 8.62
C GLU A 370 1.66 19.31 8.47
N LEU A 371 1.46 18.84 7.25
CA LEU A 371 0.50 17.79 6.94
C LEU A 371 1.10 16.74 6.02
N ARG A 372 0.54 15.56 6.11
CA ARG A 372 0.79 14.44 5.22
C ARG A 372 -0.53 13.94 4.70
N GLY A 373 -0.50 13.37 3.52
CA GLY A 373 -1.68 12.82 2.90
C GLY A 373 -1.43 12.37 1.49
N ARG A 374 -2.50 12.15 0.78
CA ARG A 374 -2.48 11.68 -0.60
C ARG A 374 -3.29 12.61 -1.49
N GLU A 375 -2.76 12.90 -2.67
CA GLU A 375 -3.49 13.61 -3.70
C GLU A 375 -4.66 12.75 -4.19
N ALA A 376 -5.86 13.31 -4.12
CA ALA A 376 -7.07 12.74 -4.70
C ALA A 376 -7.26 13.22 -6.16
N PRO A 377 -8.13 12.56 -6.98
CA PRO A 377 -8.36 12.92 -8.39
C PRO A 377 -8.76 14.35 -8.62
N SER A 378 -9.43 14.95 -7.64
CA SER A 378 -9.88 16.35 -7.70
C SER A 378 -8.75 17.37 -7.51
N GLY A 379 -7.47 16.93 -7.34
CA GLY A 379 -6.36 17.77 -6.93
C GLY A 379 -6.43 18.21 -5.45
N VAL A 380 -7.33 17.58 -4.68
CA VAL A 380 -7.42 17.76 -3.23
C VAL A 380 -6.47 16.79 -2.55
N VAL A 381 -5.70 17.26 -1.57
CA VAL A 381 -4.90 16.39 -0.71
C VAL A 381 -5.76 15.91 0.46
N ALA A 382 -6.07 14.63 0.51
CA ALA A 382 -6.71 14.00 1.67
C ALA A 382 -5.67 13.82 2.77
N ALA A 383 -5.78 14.59 3.86
CA ALA A 383 -4.81 14.55 4.93
C ALA A 383 -4.97 13.28 5.80
N SER A 384 -3.92 12.49 5.90
CA SER A 384 -3.79 11.42 6.90
C SER A 384 -3.39 11.98 8.27
N ARG A 385 -2.54 13.04 8.27
CA ARG A 385 -2.09 13.75 9.47
C ARG A 385 -2.04 15.25 9.25
N LEU A 386 -2.44 16.01 10.26
CA LEU A 386 -2.30 17.47 10.35
C LEU A 386 -1.69 17.82 11.72
N GLU A 387 -0.50 18.40 11.70
CA GLU A 387 0.24 18.76 12.91
C GLU A 387 0.48 20.27 12.98
N ARG A 388 0.09 20.90 14.09
CA ARG A 388 0.45 22.29 14.35
C ARG A 388 1.88 22.38 14.88
N ARG A 389 2.77 22.95 14.08
CA ARG A 389 4.20 23.14 14.42
C ARG A 389 4.43 24.41 15.25
N SER A 390 3.65 25.47 14.98
CA SER A 390 3.74 26.75 15.70
C SER A 390 2.40 27.47 15.71
N THR A 391 2.15 28.25 16.76
CA THR A 391 1.03 29.21 16.83
C THR A 391 1.36 30.55 16.18
N ALA A 392 2.64 30.83 15.93
CA ALA A 392 3.14 31.98 15.18
C ALA A 392 3.48 31.60 13.74
N PRO A 393 3.44 32.56 12.80
CA PRO A 393 3.86 32.33 11.42
C PRO A 393 5.32 31.88 11.35
N ASP A 394 5.59 30.97 10.39
CA ASP A 394 6.94 30.58 10.02
C ASP A 394 6.99 30.55 8.49
N SER A 395 7.77 31.43 7.88
CA SER A 395 7.83 31.58 6.42
C SER A 395 8.23 30.35 5.62
N ARG A 396 8.59 29.24 6.26
CA ARG A 396 8.98 27.99 5.58
C ARG A 396 7.78 27.42 4.81
N VAL A 397 8.07 26.96 3.60
CA VAL A 397 7.10 26.24 2.75
C VAL A 397 7.76 24.95 2.28
N LYS A 398 7.04 23.85 2.41
CA LYS A 398 7.41 22.56 1.83
C LYS A 398 6.26 22.06 0.96
N LEU A 399 6.59 21.62 -0.23
CA LEU A 399 5.67 21.03 -1.18
C LEU A 399 6.27 19.71 -1.68
N GLN A 400 5.71 18.59 -1.28
CA GLN A 400 6.10 17.27 -1.76
C GLN A 400 4.90 16.60 -2.40
N GLY A 401 5.11 16.00 -3.56
CA GLY A 401 4.08 15.27 -4.29
C GLY A 401 4.61 14.72 -5.60
N ALA A 402 3.73 14.04 -6.32
CA ALA A 402 4.05 13.51 -7.65
C ALA A 402 4.16 14.65 -8.68
N VAL A 403 5.15 14.55 -9.55
CA VAL A 403 5.34 15.46 -10.68
C VAL A 403 4.26 15.20 -11.72
N SER A 404 3.44 16.20 -12.02
CA SER A 404 2.39 16.12 -13.05
C SER A 404 2.80 16.76 -14.39
N ALA A 405 3.80 17.66 -14.40
CA ALA A 405 4.36 18.25 -15.62
C ALA A 405 5.81 18.67 -15.40
N VAL A 406 6.59 18.67 -16.48
CA VAL A 406 7.97 19.18 -16.51
C VAL A 406 8.10 20.13 -17.70
N THR A 407 8.64 21.33 -17.46
CA THR A 407 8.85 22.35 -18.48
C THR A 407 10.36 22.61 -18.64
N GLY A 408 10.94 21.94 -19.63
CA GLY A 408 12.39 21.99 -19.85
C GLY A 408 13.17 21.55 -18.61
N SER A 409 14.19 22.34 -18.24
CA SER A 409 14.96 22.17 -16.98
C SER A 409 14.77 23.35 -16.01
N THR A 410 13.69 24.10 -16.18
CA THR A 410 13.46 25.35 -15.42
C THR A 410 12.22 25.34 -14.55
N ALA A 411 11.26 24.43 -14.80
CA ALA A 411 10.07 24.33 -13.96
C ALA A 411 9.49 22.92 -13.96
N LEU A 412 8.77 22.60 -12.90
CA LEU A 412 7.96 21.39 -12.77
C LEU A 412 6.66 21.70 -12.02
N THR A 413 5.66 20.87 -12.21
CA THR A 413 4.38 21.02 -11.50
C THR A 413 4.21 19.88 -10.50
N VAL A 414 3.95 20.22 -9.25
CA VAL A 414 3.70 19.29 -8.13
C VAL A 414 2.38 19.69 -7.47
N LEU A 415 1.44 18.78 -7.34
CA LEU A 415 0.12 19.05 -6.74
C LEU A 415 -0.58 20.30 -7.37
N GLY A 416 -0.44 20.48 -8.67
CA GLY A 416 -0.99 21.63 -9.39
C GLY A 416 -0.23 22.96 -9.18
N ILE A 417 0.82 23.00 -8.36
CA ILE A 417 1.68 24.18 -8.14
C ILE A 417 2.87 24.11 -9.10
N VAL A 418 3.08 25.20 -9.85
CA VAL A 418 4.27 25.36 -10.66
C VAL A 418 5.44 25.79 -9.77
N VAL A 419 6.46 24.96 -9.72
CA VAL A 419 7.73 25.22 -9.03
C VAL A 419 8.71 25.75 -10.07
N ASP A 420 8.91 27.05 -10.09
CA ASP A 420 9.91 27.72 -10.93
C ASP A 420 11.31 27.54 -10.31
N THR A 421 12.18 26.89 -11.03
CA THR A 421 13.55 26.61 -10.59
C THR A 421 14.59 27.41 -11.37
N SER A 422 14.16 28.33 -12.25
CA SER A 422 15.07 29.04 -13.15
C SER A 422 16.19 29.80 -12.42
N ALA A 423 15.87 30.37 -11.25
CA ALA A 423 16.81 31.12 -10.42
C ALA A 423 17.63 30.26 -9.44
N LEU A 424 17.35 28.95 -9.33
CA LEU A 424 18.05 28.11 -8.38
C LEU A 424 19.49 27.80 -8.83
N PRO A 425 20.46 27.78 -7.91
CA PRO A 425 21.81 27.35 -8.21
C PRO A 425 21.86 25.83 -8.41
N ASP A 426 22.92 25.35 -9.06
CA ASP A 426 23.06 23.92 -9.40
C ASP A 426 23.10 23.02 -8.16
N ASN A 427 23.66 23.50 -7.06
CA ASN A 427 23.72 22.77 -5.78
C ASN A 427 22.39 22.72 -5.01
N ALA A 428 21.31 23.33 -5.50
CA ALA A 428 19.98 23.24 -4.95
C ALA A 428 19.26 21.95 -5.34
N PHE A 429 19.82 21.14 -6.26
CA PHE A 429 19.19 19.94 -6.78
C PHE A 429 19.80 18.69 -6.17
N ARG A 430 18.95 17.90 -5.48
CA ARG A 430 19.36 16.73 -4.69
C ARG A 430 18.73 15.44 -5.19
N GLY A 431 19.45 14.34 -5.00
CA GLY A 431 18.94 12.98 -5.14
C GLY A 431 18.15 12.55 -3.92
N HIS A 432 17.62 11.31 -3.95
CA HIS A 432 16.85 10.73 -2.86
C HIS A 432 17.64 10.58 -1.56
N ASP A 433 18.96 10.40 -1.66
CA ASP A 433 19.92 10.28 -0.55
C ASP A 433 20.40 11.65 -0.02
N ASP A 434 19.75 12.74 -0.42
CA ASP A 434 20.10 14.12 -0.10
C ASP A 434 21.45 14.60 -0.71
N ALA A 435 22.09 13.77 -1.52
CA ALA A 435 23.31 14.17 -2.22
C ALA A 435 23.01 15.21 -3.31
N VAL A 436 23.91 16.19 -3.48
CA VAL A 436 23.82 17.15 -4.57
C VAL A 436 24.13 16.46 -5.89
N ILE A 437 23.15 16.43 -6.79
CA ILE A 437 23.29 15.81 -8.13
C ILE A 437 23.34 16.83 -9.27
N GLY A 438 22.99 18.08 -9.00
CA GLY A 438 22.91 19.17 -9.97
C GLY A 438 21.65 19.14 -10.84
N ARG A 439 21.33 20.29 -11.46
CA ARG A 439 20.12 20.51 -12.27
C ARG A 439 19.98 19.51 -13.40
N ALA A 440 21.04 19.30 -14.17
CA ALA A 440 20.99 18.45 -15.36
C ALA A 440 20.63 16.99 -15.00
N ALA A 441 21.29 16.41 -13.99
CA ALA A 441 21.00 15.06 -13.53
C ALA A 441 19.61 14.96 -12.87
N PHE A 442 19.20 15.99 -12.12
CA PHE A 442 17.87 16.05 -11.51
C PHE A 442 16.77 15.92 -12.56
N PHE A 443 16.77 16.80 -13.57
CA PHE A 443 15.73 16.83 -14.61
C PHE A 443 15.82 15.64 -15.58
N ALA A 444 17.02 15.12 -15.87
CA ALA A 444 17.18 13.93 -16.72
C ALA A 444 16.57 12.67 -16.09
N GLY A 445 16.55 12.60 -14.77
CA GLY A 445 15.96 11.48 -14.04
C GLY A 445 14.46 11.62 -13.73
N LEU A 446 13.84 12.79 -13.99
CA LEU A 446 12.42 13.01 -13.69
C LEU A 446 11.51 12.33 -14.72
N LYS A 447 10.44 11.74 -14.22
CA LYS A 447 9.29 11.24 -15.00
C LYS A 447 8.00 11.83 -14.43
N ILE A 448 6.94 11.83 -15.21
CA ILE A 448 5.59 12.07 -14.67
C ILE A 448 5.31 10.97 -13.65
N GLY A 449 4.89 11.38 -12.45
CA GLY A 449 4.71 10.49 -11.30
C GLY A 449 5.90 10.43 -10.35
N SER A 450 7.11 10.87 -10.75
CA SER A 450 8.26 10.96 -9.83
C SER A 450 7.92 11.80 -8.60
N LEU A 451 8.31 11.34 -7.43
CA LEU A 451 8.08 12.05 -6.19
C LEU A 451 9.17 13.09 -5.96
N VAL A 452 8.76 14.36 -5.85
CA VAL A 452 9.67 15.50 -5.63
C VAL A 452 9.23 16.29 -4.41
N LYS A 453 10.21 16.71 -3.62
CA LYS A 453 10.06 17.65 -2.51
C LYS A 453 10.74 18.97 -2.86
N ALA A 454 9.96 20.06 -2.90
CA ALA A 454 10.44 21.42 -3.01
C ALA A 454 10.38 22.10 -1.64
N ARG A 455 11.44 22.76 -1.25
CA ARG A 455 11.54 23.59 -0.04
C ARG A 455 11.77 25.04 -0.43
N GLY A 456 11.17 25.96 0.30
CA GLY A 456 11.29 27.38 0.06
C GLY A 456 10.77 28.23 1.20
N ARG A 457 10.63 29.53 0.94
CA ARG A 457 10.12 30.51 1.92
C ARG A 457 9.11 31.43 1.26
N LEU A 458 8.13 31.83 2.05
CA LEU A 458 7.22 32.91 1.66
C LEU A 458 8.01 34.21 1.46
N GLY A 459 7.89 34.78 0.26
CA GLY A 459 8.36 36.12 -0.06
C GLY A 459 7.34 37.19 0.35
N GLY A 460 7.57 38.41 -0.09
CA GLY A 460 6.55 39.49 0.04
C GLY A 460 5.31 39.13 -0.78
N GLY A 461 4.16 38.96 -0.13
CA GLY A 461 2.92 38.51 -0.74
C GLY A 461 2.68 37.02 -0.60
N SER A 462 2.04 36.40 -1.61
CA SER A 462 1.73 34.94 -1.64
C SER A 462 2.68 34.14 -2.53
N SER A 463 3.86 34.67 -2.88
CA SER A 463 4.85 33.97 -3.70
C SER A 463 5.81 33.18 -2.83
N VAL A 464 6.20 31.98 -3.27
CA VAL A 464 7.24 31.17 -2.65
C VAL A 464 8.54 31.37 -3.43
N GLY A 465 9.59 31.81 -2.73
CA GLY A 465 10.95 31.67 -3.20
C GLY A 465 11.43 30.27 -2.90
N TRP A 466 11.61 29.44 -3.93
CA TRP A 466 12.13 28.09 -3.77
C TRP A 466 13.63 28.12 -3.53
N ASP A 467 14.10 27.27 -2.62
CA ASP A 467 15.51 27.20 -2.21
C ASP A 467 16.17 25.88 -2.64
N GLU A 468 15.39 24.79 -2.67
CA GLU A 468 15.90 23.44 -2.87
C GLU A 468 14.83 22.51 -3.46
N LEU A 469 15.27 21.60 -4.34
CA LEU A 469 14.49 20.48 -4.82
C LEU A 469 15.22 19.16 -4.52
N GLN A 470 14.47 18.19 -4.05
CA GLN A 470 14.95 16.85 -3.76
C GLN A 470 14.07 15.82 -4.46
N ARG A 471 14.68 14.83 -5.10
CA ARG A 471 13.98 13.62 -5.54
C ARG A 471 13.75 12.73 -4.33
N GLU A 472 12.56 12.11 -4.25
CA GLU A 472 12.18 11.20 -3.14
C GLU A 472 12.00 9.76 -3.65
N ASP A 473 12.18 9.51 -4.95
CA ASP A 473 12.13 8.22 -5.64
C ASP A 473 13.49 7.78 -6.21
#